data_a39b96c8491faf29ba96449b495a7c89
#
_entry.id   a39b96c8491faf29ba96449b495a7c89
#
_cell.length_a   1.000
_cell.length_b   1.000
_cell.length_c   1.000
_cell.angle_alpha   90.00
_cell.angle_beta   90.00
_cell.angle_gamma   90.00
#
_symmetry.space_group_name_H-M   'P 1'
#
loop_
_entity.id
_entity.type
_entity.pdbx_description
1 polymer ?
#
loop_
_entity_poly.entity_id
_entity_poly.type
_entity_poly.pdbx_seq_one_letter_code
_entity_poly.pdbx_strand_id
1 'polypeptide(L)'
;MGLLNELTHGRRGLRLALPGRFEIQSDEQNDATLVDAGRQAGLFLFQFPLQLDLRPEHEGLLSRDIERHARELFDLHFVHRHGQQPPGADASRRRPRTEDPDWSPVLSIERVRLGACEALSVVHRNALEHGLEIVMGHLLVPLSSGLFEFRVVARNRGPTGVRESDIVARAMMEEKVKTQAEMEALMMRLTPDDPRHDSRYPDHPLTVVRDLLRMLAAPGVIEVSQPAPVPPAGEVVLPGLGSAVTLPPRYVQTANSEPTFAQFSRVAFAGGVPGSDGVQLLSLLMVAEKGSPEGPERQKMFAAKARELAQSTARGATGVHIETWTSASKGGGVQAFAHAEFQPGAQGVPRQSTLVCLTDAGDVVKVVVLRTSACIPREELLADVETVTRSWRPLKGTGVPPPAPVTPPPAQKKKKWWWF
;
A
#
# COMPACT_ATOMS: atom_id res chain seq x y z
N MET A 1 -9.64 10.63 23.06
CA MET A 1 -10.58 11.38 22.20
C MET A 1 -10.55 10.68 20.86
N GLY A 2 -11.69 10.35 20.28
CA GLY A 2 -11.75 9.58 19.05
C GLY A 2 -11.36 10.40 17.82
N LEU A 3 -10.98 9.71 16.74
CA LEU A 3 -10.57 10.31 15.49
C LEU A 3 -11.64 11.24 14.90
N LEU A 4 -12.89 10.77 14.83
CA LEU A 4 -14.01 11.53 14.28
C LEU A 4 -14.24 12.83 15.04
N ASN A 5 -14.18 12.78 16.37
CA ASN A 5 -14.32 13.97 17.20
C ASN A 5 -13.20 14.97 16.92
N GLU A 6 -11.95 14.53 16.76
CA GLU A 6 -10.84 15.43 16.42
C GLU A 6 -11.00 16.04 15.03
N LEU A 7 -11.44 15.27 14.04
CA LEU A 7 -11.69 15.74 12.67
C LEU A 7 -12.84 16.75 12.63
N THR A 8 -13.93 16.51 13.36
CA THR A 8 -15.07 17.44 13.44
C THR A 8 -14.64 18.83 13.95
N HIS A 9 -13.62 18.88 14.83
CA HIS A 9 -13.05 20.11 15.37
C HIS A 9 -11.84 20.64 14.61
N GLY A 10 -11.43 20.02 13.50
CA GLY A 10 -10.30 20.45 12.66
C GLY A 10 -8.92 20.29 13.31
N ARG A 11 -8.76 19.40 14.28
CA ARG A 11 -7.54 19.32 15.11
C ARG A 11 -6.36 18.60 14.46
N ARG A 12 -6.59 17.84 13.36
CA ARG A 12 -5.54 17.06 12.67
C ARG A 12 -5.17 17.60 11.29
N GLY A 13 -5.40 18.89 11.05
CA GLY A 13 -5.13 19.50 9.75
C GLY A 13 -6.21 19.22 8.70
N LEU A 14 -7.30 18.58 9.12
CA LEU A 14 -8.48 18.30 8.32
C LEU A 14 -9.72 18.49 9.18
N ARG A 15 -10.74 19.17 8.64
CA ARG A 15 -12.08 19.25 9.23
C ARG A 15 -13.06 18.44 8.42
N LEU A 16 -13.91 17.67 9.12
CA LEU A 16 -14.93 16.82 8.52
C LEU A 16 -16.31 17.24 8.99
N ALA A 17 -17.20 17.54 8.05
CA ALA A 17 -18.61 17.89 8.30
C ALA A 17 -19.53 16.92 7.54
N LEU A 18 -19.81 15.76 8.13
CA LEU A 18 -20.68 14.76 7.53
C LEU A 18 -22.16 15.13 7.72
N PRO A 19 -23.04 14.80 6.74
CA PRO A 19 -24.48 14.92 6.91
C PRO A 19 -24.98 13.97 8.01
N GLY A 20 -26.03 14.39 8.74
CA GLY A 20 -26.53 13.71 9.94
C GLY A 20 -27.18 12.33 9.74
N ARG A 21 -27.08 11.74 8.54
CA ARG A 21 -27.58 10.39 8.24
C ARG A 21 -26.62 9.25 8.63
N PHE A 22 -25.40 9.60 9.01
CA PHE A 22 -24.39 8.60 9.42
C PHE A 22 -24.52 8.30 10.91
N GLU A 23 -24.64 7.02 11.25
CA GLU A 23 -24.60 6.51 12.62
C GLU A 23 -23.19 6.08 13.00
N ILE A 24 -22.67 6.59 14.10
CA ILE A 24 -21.33 6.25 14.59
C ILE A 24 -21.40 4.88 15.27
N GLN A 25 -20.60 3.93 14.78
CA GLN A 25 -20.45 2.58 15.37
C GLN A 25 -19.23 2.51 16.28
N SER A 26 -18.13 3.14 15.92
CA SER A 26 -16.92 3.26 16.73
C SER A 26 -16.19 4.56 16.44
N ASP A 27 -15.44 5.09 17.41
CA ASP A 27 -14.60 6.28 17.27
C ASP A 27 -13.36 6.12 18.17
N GLU A 28 -12.33 5.49 17.61
CA GLU A 28 -11.05 5.19 18.25
C GLU A 28 -10.01 6.30 17.97
N GLN A 29 -8.80 6.15 18.46
CA GLN A 29 -7.75 7.18 18.31
C GLN A 29 -7.31 7.40 16.87
N ASN A 30 -7.21 6.33 16.06
CA ASN A 30 -6.70 6.37 14.69
C ASN A 30 -7.69 5.84 13.65
N ASP A 31 -8.86 5.42 14.08
CA ASP A 31 -9.92 4.93 13.19
C ASP A 31 -11.31 5.30 13.72
N ALA A 32 -12.26 5.38 12.80
CA ALA A 32 -13.68 5.51 13.13
C ALA A 32 -14.52 4.76 12.11
N THR A 33 -15.63 4.21 12.56
CA THR A 33 -16.60 3.49 11.73
C THR A 33 -17.96 4.13 11.82
N LEU A 34 -18.52 4.46 10.66
CA LEU A 34 -19.85 5.01 10.53
C LEU A 34 -20.67 4.18 9.53
N VAL A 35 -21.98 4.18 9.68
CA VAL A 35 -22.91 3.46 8.81
C VAL A 35 -23.97 4.40 8.28
N ASP A 36 -24.18 4.39 6.98
CA ASP A 36 -25.38 4.92 6.32
C ASP A 36 -26.40 3.79 6.22
N ALA A 37 -27.28 3.67 7.24
CA ALA A 37 -28.28 2.62 7.32
C ALA A 37 -29.24 2.64 6.13
N GLY A 38 -29.59 3.84 5.62
CA GLY A 38 -30.45 4.02 4.46
C GLY A 38 -29.89 3.40 3.19
N ARG A 39 -28.57 3.48 2.98
CA ARG A 39 -27.86 2.95 1.80
C ARG A 39 -27.14 1.64 2.05
N GLN A 40 -27.14 1.11 3.29
CA GLN A 40 -26.35 -0.07 3.70
C GLN A 40 -24.86 0.04 3.32
N ALA A 41 -24.31 1.21 3.53
CA ALA A 41 -22.92 1.49 3.26
C ALA A 41 -22.18 1.80 4.55
N GLY A 42 -20.98 1.28 4.70
CA GLY A 42 -20.02 1.63 5.74
C GLY A 42 -19.08 2.73 5.26
N LEU A 43 -18.82 3.70 6.13
CA LEU A 43 -17.77 4.68 5.99
C LEU A 43 -16.75 4.45 7.10
N PHE A 44 -15.53 4.13 6.72
CA PHE A 44 -14.42 3.87 7.63
C PHE A 44 -13.39 4.98 7.44
N LEU A 45 -12.93 5.55 8.53
CA LEU A 45 -11.90 6.57 8.56
C LEU A 45 -10.65 5.98 9.18
N PHE A 46 -9.51 6.20 8.54
CA PHE A 46 -8.22 5.75 9.05
C PHE A 46 -7.19 6.86 8.94
N GLN A 47 -6.30 6.92 9.93
CA GLN A 47 -5.10 7.75 9.84
C GLN A 47 -3.86 6.88 9.90
N PHE A 48 -2.97 7.06 8.93
CA PHE A 48 -1.70 6.35 8.82
C PHE A 48 -0.53 7.34 8.95
N PRO A 49 0.54 7.00 9.67
CA PRO A 49 1.75 7.80 9.74
C PRO A 49 2.59 7.66 8.47
N LEU A 50 1.98 7.88 7.31
CA LEU A 50 2.52 7.65 5.99
C LEU A 50 2.32 8.87 5.12
N GLN A 51 3.10 9.00 4.04
CA GLN A 51 2.95 10.04 3.05
C GLN A 51 2.63 9.44 1.68
N LEU A 52 1.76 10.12 0.93
CA LEU A 52 1.38 9.75 -0.42
C LEU A 52 1.95 10.76 -1.42
N ASP A 53 2.74 10.29 -2.37
CA ASP A 53 3.29 11.10 -3.45
C ASP A 53 2.36 11.06 -4.67
N LEU A 54 1.68 12.17 -4.92
CA LEU A 54 0.73 12.34 -6.02
C LEU A 54 1.33 13.12 -7.22
N ARG A 55 2.65 13.26 -7.31
CA ARG A 55 3.27 13.94 -8.44
C ARG A 55 2.88 13.30 -9.77
N PRO A 56 2.58 14.11 -10.81
CA PRO A 56 2.11 13.59 -12.10
C PRO A 56 3.07 12.58 -12.75
N GLU A 57 4.38 12.79 -12.61
CA GLU A 57 5.41 11.89 -13.16
C GLU A 57 5.37 10.48 -12.57
N HIS A 58 4.70 10.29 -11.42
CA HIS A 58 4.58 9.00 -10.74
C HIS A 58 3.20 8.33 -10.91
N GLU A 59 2.32 8.92 -11.71
CA GLU A 59 0.93 8.44 -11.87
C GLU A 59 0.86 7.01 -12.39
N GLY A 60 1.68 6.67 -13.39
CA GLY A 60 1.72 5.30 -13.94
C GLY A 60 2.22 4.25 -12.95
N LEU A 61 3.15 4.61 -12.05
CA LEU A 61 3.60 3.73 -10.97
C LEU A 61 2.50 3.55 -9.91
N LEU A 62 1.84 4.64 -9.53
CA LEU A 62 0.75 4.63 -8.57
C LEU A 62 -0.42 3.77 -9.04
N SER A 63 -0.83 3.94 -10.30
CA SER A 63 -1.91 3.15 -10.90
C SER A 63 -1.59 1.65 -10.91
N ARG A 64 -0.36 1.28 -11.27
CA ARG A 64 0.11 -0.12 -11.27
C ARG A 64 0.14 -0.72 -9.86
N ASP A 65 0.57 0.05 -8.86
CA ASP A 65 0.58 -0.41 -7.47
C ASP A 65 -0.84 -0.63 -6.94
N ILE A 66 -1.77 0.28 -7.25
CA ILE A 66 -3.19 0.17 -6.91
C ILE A 66 -3.80 -1.08 -7.56
N GLU A 67 -3.54 -1.27 -8.85
CA GLU A 67 -4.04 -2.42 -9.61
C GLU A 67 -3.55 -3.74 -9.02
N ARG A 68 -2.26 -3.85 -8.75
CA ARG A 68 -1.65 -5.03 -8.13
C ARG A 68 -2.31 -5.36 -6.80
N HIS A 69 -2.41 -4.35 -5.92
CA HIS A 69 -2.99 -4.55 -4.60
C HIS A 69 -4.47 -4.94 -4.66
N ALA A 70 -5.25 -4.32 -5.54
CA ALA A 70 -6.65 -4.65 -5.72
C ALA A 70 -6.83 -6.10 -6.24
N ARG A 71 -5.95 -6.57 -7.14
CA ARG A 71 -5.91 -7.97 -7.59
C ARG A 71 -5.58 -8.93 -6.44
N GLU A 72 -4.56 -8.62 -5.64
CA GLU A 72 -4.18 -9.43 -4.49
C GLU A 72 -5.31 -9.56 -3.46
N LEU A 73 -5.99 -8.46 -3.16
CA LEU A 73 -7.16 -8.49 -2.27
C LEU A 73 -8.29 -9.33 -2.84
N PHE A 74 -8.57 -9.19 -4.13
CA PHE A 74 -9.59 -9.99 -4.79
C PHE A 74 -9.26 -11.48 -4.74
N ASP A 75 -8.01 -11.86 -5.02
CA ASP A 75 -7.53 -13.24 -4.95
C ASP A 75 -7.55 -13.80 -3.55
N LEU A 76 -7.12 -13.02 -2.57
CA LEU A 76 -7.12 -13.44 -1.18
C LEU A 76 -8.54 -13.85 -0.73
N HIS A 77 -9.53 -13.04 -1.07
CA HIS A 77 -10.93 -13.35 -0.77
C HIS A 77 -11.45 -14.54 -1.58
N PHE A 78 -10.98 -14.71 -2.81
CA PHE A 78 -11.35 -15.84 -3.65
C PHE A 78 -10.76 -17.16 -3.15
N VAL A 79 -9.48 -17.20 -2.77
CA VAL A 79 -8.78 -18.39 -2.25
C VAL A 79 -9.34 -18.81 -0.90
N HIS A 80 -9.61 -17.87 -0.01
CA HIS A 80 -10.22 -18.18 1.30
C HIS A 80 -11.58 -18.86 1.15
N ARG A 81 -12.32 -18.49 0.13
CA ARG A 81 -13.64 -19.06 -0.21
C ARG A 81 -13.56 -20.49 -0.75
N HIS A 82 -12.61 -20.78 -1.63
CA HIS A 82 -12.54 -22.05 -2.38
C HIS A 82 -11.68 -23.12 -1.72
N GLY A 83 -10.74 -22.76 -0.85
CA GLY A 83 -9.97 -23.69 -0.04
C GLY A 83 -10.80 -24.46 1.01
N GLN A 84 -12.04 -24.03 1.26
CA GLN A 84 -12.98 -24.68 2.17
C GLN A 84 -14.02 -25.57 1.46
N GLN A 85 -13.98 -25.72 0.14
CA GLN A 85 -14.91 -26.60 -0.57
C GLN A 85 -14.47 -28.07 -0.49
N PRO A 86 -15.42 -29.02 -0.34
CA PRO A 86 -15.09 -30.44 -0.30
C PRO A 86 -14.42 -30.88 -1.61
N PRO A 87 -13.47 -31.84 -1.53
CA PRO A 87 -12.80 -32.40 -2.70
C PRO A 87 -13.85 -33.05 -3.62
N GLY A 88 -13.99 -32.56 -4.85
CA GLY A 88 -14.95 -33.04 -5.85
C GLY A 88 -15.73 -31.98 -6.59
N ALA A 89 -15.71 -30.73 -6.17
CA ALA A 89 -16.27 -29.64 -6.96
C ALA A 89 -15.33 -29.34 -8.13
N ASP A 90 -15.92 -29.28 -9.34
CA ASP A 90 -15.21 -29.10 -10.61
C ASP A 90 -14.34 -27.84 -10.61
N ALA A 91 -13.07 -28.01 -10.21
CA ALA A 91 -12.07 -26.94 -10.14
C ALA A 91 -11.73 -26.35 -11.53
N SER A 92 -12.09 -27.08 -12.63
CA SER A 92 -11.78 -26.67 -13.98
C SER A 92 -12.63 -25.49 -14.48
N ARG A 93 -13.76 -25.21 -13.81
CA ARG A 93 -14.68 -24.12 -14.20
C ARG A 93 -14.43 -22.78 -13.52
N ARG A 94 -13.44 -22.71 -12.62
CA ARG A 94 -13.26 -21.54 -11.75
C ARG A 94 -11.81 -21.09 -11.69
N ARG A 95 -11.23 -20.78 -12.85
CA ARG A 95 -10.00 -19.98 -12.83
C ARG A 95 -10.32 -18.61 -12.24
N PRO A 96 -9.49 -18.11 -11.30
CA PRO A 96 -9.63 -16.74 -10.85
C PRO A 96 -9.62 -15.81 -12.06
N ARG A 97 -10.55 -14.85 -12.13
CA ARG A 97 -10.54 -13.82 -13.19
C ARG A 97 -9.21 -13.05 -13.22
N THR A 98 -8.47 -13.08 -12.13
CA THR A 98 -7.14 -12.49 -11.97
C THR A 98 -6.07 -13.12 -12.85
N GLU A 99 -6.28 -14.33 -13.38
CA GLU A 99 -5.41 -14.92 -14.41
C GLU A 99 -5.62 -14.30 -15.80
N ASP A 100 -6.72 -13.57 -15.99
CA ASP A 100 -6.94 -12.79 -17.22
C ASP A 100 -6.16 -11.47 -17.13
N PRO A 101 -5.13 -11.25 -17.96
CA PRO A 101 -4.34 -10.04 -17.94
C PRO A 101 -5.15 -8.78 -18.26
N ASP A 102 -6.23 -8.92 -19.02
CA ASP A 102 -7.09 -7.82 -19.45
C ASP A 102 -8.18 -7.48 -18.42
N TRP A 103 -8.37 -8.31 -17.41
CA TRP A 103 -9.35 -8.04 -16.37
C TRP A 103 -8.73 -7.25 -15.20
N SER A 104 -9.42 -6.20 -14.75
CA SER A 104 -9.06 -5.40 -13.58
C SER A 104 -10.20 -5.34 -12.55
N PRO A 105 -9.92 -5.50 -11.26
CA PRO A 105 -10.87 -5.17 -10.20
C PRO A 105 -11.02 -3.66 -10.01
N VAL A 106 -10.07 -2.85 -10.48
CA VAL A 106 -10.08 -1.39 -10.36
C VAL A 106 -11.04 -0.82 -11.40
N LEU A 107 -11.98 -0.01 -10.94
CA LEU A 107 -13.02 0.60 -11.77
C LEU A 107 -12.70 2.07 -12.10
N SER A 108 -12.06 2.80 -11.18
CA SER A 108 -11.55 4.14 -11.44
C SER A 108 -10.44 4.53 -10.48
N ILE A 109 -9.53 5.38 -10.98
CA ILE A 109 -8.52 6.10 -10.21
C ILE A 109 -8.60 7.56 -10.67
N GLU A 110 -8.97 8.47 -9.77
CA GLU A 110 -9.22 9.87 -10.11
C GLU A 110 -8.53 10.79 -9.12
N ARG A 111 -7.95 11.87 -9.62
CA ARG A 111 -7.47 12.97 -8.78
C ARG A 111 -8.63 13.86 -8.40
N VAL A 112 -8.74 14.17 -7.12
CA VAL A 112 -9.80 15.00 -6.56
C VAL A 112 -9.19 16.18 -5.84
N ARG A 113 -9.74 17.36 -6.02
CA ARG A 113 -9.27 18.57 -5.36
C ARG A 113 -10.14 18.89 -4.14
N LEU A 114 -9.52 18.94 -2.97
CA LEU A 114 -10.12 19.33 -1.71
C LEU A 114 -9.53 20.68 -1.26
N GLY A 115 -10.07 21.78 -1.77
CA GLY A 115 -9.49 23.10 -1.59
C GLY A 115 -8.11 23.22 -2.24
N ALA A 116 -7.07 23.44 -1.44
CA ALA A 116 -5.68 23.49 -1.88
C ALA A 116 -4.98 22.12 -1.92
N CYS A 117 -5.63 21.07 -1.37
CA CYS A 117 -5.08 19.72 -1.30
C CYS A 117 -5.51 18.91 -2.51
N GLU A 118 -4.57 18.19 -3.12
CA GLU A 118 -4.86 17.13 -4.08
C GLU A 118 -4.99 15.80 -3.35
N ALA A 119 -6.06 15.08 -3.62
CA ALA A 119 -6.38 13.77 -3.06
C ALA A 119 -6.56 12.75 -4.18
N LEU A 120 -6.57 11.46 -3.85
CA LEU A 120 -6.80 10.38 -4.80
C LEU A 120 -8.08 9.65 -4.45
N SER A 121 -8.98 9.51 -5.41
CA SER A 121 -10.18 8.68 -5.33
C SER A 121 -9.96 7.39 -6.10
N VAL A 122 -10.20 6.26 -5.46
CA VAL A 122 -10.06 4.92 -6.07
C VAL A 122 -11.34 4.15 -5.84
N VAL A 123 -11.85 3.51 -6.87
CA VAL A 123 -13.00 2.59 -6.78
C VAL A 123 -12.59 1.23 -7.33
N HIS A 124 -12.85 0.17 -6.58
CA HIS A 124 -12.57 -1.18 -7.01
C HIS A 124 -13.61 -2.19 -6.52
N ARG A 125 -13.68 -3.33 -7.20
CA ARG A 125 -14.47 -4.49 -6.80
C ARG A 125 -13.70 -5.35 -5.83
N ASN A 126 -14.45 -5.99 -4.91
CA ASN A 126 -13.91 -7.01 -4.04
C ASN A 126 -14.84 -8.22 -4.02
N ALA A 127 -14.32 -9.43 -4.22
CA ALA A 127 -15.12 -10.64 -4.21
C ALA A 127 -15.40 -11.09 -2.77
N LEU A 128 -16.66 -11.29 -2.44
CA LEU A 128 -17.07 -11.87 -1.15
C LEU A 128 -17.79 -13.18 -1.28
N GLU A 129 -18.11 -13.74 -0.11
CA GLU A 129 -18.81 -15.02 0.01
C GLU A 129 -20.19 -15.04 -0.66
N HIS A 130 -20.56 -16.19 -1.18
CA HIS A 130 -21.89 -16.49 -1.76
C HIS A 130 -22.30 -15.67 -2.99
N GLY A 131 -21.33 -15.21 -3.78
CA GLY A 131 -21.64 -14.46 -5.00
C GLY A 131 -22.07 -13.01 -4.76
N LEU A 132 -21.97 -12.51 -3.53
CA LEU A 132 -22.19 -11.11 -3.22
C LEU A 132 -20.97 -10.29 -3.66
N GLU A 133 -21.20 -9.30 -4.49
CA GLU A 133 -20.20 -8.30 -4.86
C GLU A 133 -20.16 -7.21 -3.79
N ILE A 134 -18.94 -6.88 -3.36
CA ILE A 134 -18.68 -5.66 -2.63
C ILE A 134 -17.93 -4.70 -3.55
N VAL A 135 -18.35 -3.47 -3.54
CA VAL A 135 -17.61 -2.35 -4.13
C VAL A 135 -17.03 -1.52 -3.00
N MET A 136 -15.75 -1.20 -3.14
CA MET A 136 -15.01 -0.36 -2.21
C MET A 136 -14.56 0.91 -2.91
N GLY A 137 -14.66 2.02 -2.20
CA GLY A 137 -14.15 3.30 -2.65
C GLY A 137 -13.22 3.88 -1.59
N HIS A 138 -12.16 4.52 -2.03
CA HIS A 138 -11.17 5.15 -1.16
C HIS A 138 -10.97 6.60 -1.59
N LEU A 139 -11.00 7.51 -0.62
CA LEU A 139 -10.53 8.86 -0.80
C LEU A 139 -9.30 9.03 0.09
N LEU A 140 -8.13 9.12 -0.54
CA LEU A 140 -6.82 9.21 0.08
C LEU A 140 -6.38 10.68 0.13
N VAL A 141 -6.29 11.25 1.33
CA VAL A 141 -5.98 12.67 1.55
C VAL A 141 -4.62 12.79 2.22
N PRO A 142 -3.57 13.24 1.49
CA PRO A 142 -2.25 13.43 2.06
C PRO A 142 -2.18 14.72 2.89
N LEU A 143 -1.83 14.61 4.17
CA LEU A 143 -1.65 15.72 5.09
C LEU A 143 -0.22 15.77 5.64
N SER A 144 0.18 16.91 6.20
CA SER A 144 1.47 17.04 6.87
C SER A 144 1.64 16.09 8.06
N SER A 145 0.52 15.69 8.69
CA SER A 145 0.48 14.73 9.81
C SER A 145 0.41 13.25 9.37
N GLY A 146 0.32 12.97 8.08
CA GLY A 146 0.18 11.62 7.54
C GLY A 146 -0.89 11.50 6.47
N LEU A 147 -1.27 10.28 6.13
CA LEU A 147 -2.31 9.96 5.16
C LEU A 147 -3.63 9.71 5.88
N PHE A 148 -4.69 10.40 5.45
CA PHE A 148 -6.06 10.05 5.81
C PHE A 148 -6.72 9.25 4.71
N GLU A 149 -7.38 8.17 5.08
CA GLU A 149 -8.21 7.36 4.20
C GLU A 149 -9.67 7.43 4.66
N PHE A 150 -10.54 7.80 3.73
CA PHE A 150 -11.98 7.63 3.85
C PHE A 150 -12.38 6.46 2.97
N ARG A 151 -12.70 5.33 3.59
CA ARG A 151 -13.08 4.10 2.89
C ARG A 151 -14.57 3.92 2.93
N VAL A 152 -15.17 3.83 1.76
CA VAL A 152 -16.59 3.53 1.58
C VAL A 152 -16.72 2.07 1.16
N VAL A 153 -17.61 1.33 1.81
CA VAL A 153 -17.90 -0.07 1.46
C VAL A 153 -19.40 -0.22 1.27
N ALA A 154 -19.81 -0.64 0.09
CA ALA A 154 -21.21 -0.96 -0.19
C ALA A 154 -21.34 -2.41 -0.68
N ARG A 155 -22.43 -3.06 -0.23
CA ARG A 155 -22.75 -4.46 -0.56
C ARG A 155 -23.95 -4.54 -1.47
N ASN A 156 -23.97 -5.53 -2.35
CA ASN A 156 -25.15 -5.82 -3.15
C ASN A 156 -26.29 -6.35 -2.25
N ARG A 157 -27.51 -5.84 -2.48
CA ARG A 157 -28.73 -6.25 -1.77
C ARG A 157 -29.48 -7.41 -2.45
N GLY A 158 -29.12 -7.74 -3.67
CA GLY A 158 -29.80 -8.72 -4.48
C GLY A 158 -28.82 -9.57 -5.29
N PRO A 159 -29.32 -10.30 -6.30
CA PRO A 159 -28.46 -11.06 -7.19
C PRO A 159 -27.42 -10.17 -7.86
N THR A 160 -26.18 -10.64 -7.92
CA THR A 160 -25.10 -9.95 -8.64
C THR A 160 -25.35 -9.96 -10.14
N GLY A 161 -24.88 -8.92 -10.84
CA GLY A 161 -24.98 -8.84 -12.29
C GLY A 161 -26.33 -8.33 -12.84
N VAL A 162 -27.27 -7.93 -11.98
CA VAL A 162 -28.58 -7.40 -12.46
C VAL A 162 -28.39 -6.12 -13.26
N ARG A 163 -27.54 -5.19 -12.78
CA ARG A 163 -27.22 -3.95 -13.48
C ARG A 163 -26.60 -4.23 -14.83
N GLU A 164 -25.57 -5.04 -14.86
CA GLU A 164 -24.83 -5.40 -16.06
C GLU A 164 -25.74 -6.08 -17.08
N SER A 165 -26.54 -7.04 -16.62
CA SER A 165 -27.49 -7.78 -17.48
C SER A 165 -28.57 -6.87 -18.07
N ASP A 166 -29.13 -5.94 -17.28
CA ASP A 166 -30.15 -5.00 -17.79
C ASP A 166 -29.53 -3.99 -18.78
N ILE A 167 -28.30 -3.49 -18.53
CA ILE A 167 -27.59 -2.61 -19.45
C ILE A 167 -27.35 -3.34 -20.79
N VAL A 168 -26.86 -4.59 -20.75
CA VAL A 168 -26.64 -5.41 -21.94
C VAL A 168 -27.94 -5.64 -22.69
N ALA A 169 -28.98 -6.05 -21.97
CA ALA A 169 -30.29 -6.33 -22.60
C ALA A 169 -30.88 -5.10 -23.30
N ARG A 170 -30.78 -3.92 -22.66
CA ARG A 170 -31.23 -2.66 -23.26
C ARG A 170 -30.44 -2.30 -24.51
N ALA A 171 -29.09 -2.36 -24.42
CA ALA A 171 -28.22 -2.08 -25.54
C ALA A 171 -28.53 -3.02 -26.75
N MET A 172 -28.75 -4.32 -26.47
CA MET A 172 -29.16 -5.27 -27.51
C MET A 172 -30.50 -4.90 -28.18
N MET A 173 -31.47 -4.43 -27.37
CA MET A 173 -32.76 -4.00 -27.90
C MET A 173 -32.66 -2.70 -28.70
N GLU A 174 -31.95 -1.73 -28.22
CA GLU A 174 -31.73 -0.42 -28.85
C GLU A 174 -31.01 -0.56 -30.20
N GLU A 175 -30.00 -1.42 -30.27
CA GLU A 175 -29.19 -1.66 -31.45
C GLU A 175 -29.78 -2.77 -32.36
N LYS A 176 -30.87 -3.41 -31.93
CA LYS A 176 -31.55 -4.49 -32.67
C LYS A 176 -30.61 -5.65 -33.02
N VAL A 177 -29.75 -6.05 -32.08
CA VAL A 177 -28.78 -7.14 -32.20
C VAL A 177 -29.53 -8.46 -32.53
N LYS A 178 -29.13 -9.14 -33.61
CA LYS A 178 -29.77 -10.35 -34.08
C LYS A 178 -28.82 -11.53 -34.26
N THR A 179 -27.53 -11.26 -34.34
CA THR A 179 -26.51 -12.28 -34.57
C THR A 179 -25.51 -12.35 -33.42
N GLN A 180 -24.84 -13.50 -33.31
CA GLN A 180 -23.77 -13.71 -32.33
C GLN A 180 -22.63 -12.72 -32.55
N ALA A 181 -22.24 -12.45 -33.79
CA ALA A 181 -21.16 -11.50 -34.11
C ALA A 181 -21.50 -10.07 -33.70
N GLU A 182 -22.76 -9.63 -33.87
CA GLU A 182 -23.21 -8.31 -33.39
C GLU A 182 -23.20 -8.24 -31.86
N MET A 183 -23.58 -9.36 -31.20
CA MET A 183 -23.51 -9.45 -29.74
C MET A 183 -22.08 -9.31 -29.23
N GLU A 184 -21.13 -10.02 -29.80
CA GLU A 184 -19.73 -9.94 -29.46
C GLU A 184 -19.18 -8.53 -29.68
N ALA A 185 -19.50 -7.90 -30.80
CA ALA A 185 -19.12 -6.51 -31.08
C ALA A 185 -19.73 -5.51 -30.08
N LEU A 186 -20.99 -5.74 -29.66
CA LEU A 186 -21.62 -4.94 -28.62
C LEU A 186 -20.90 -5.10 -27.27
N MET A 187 -20.62 -6.34 -26.85
CA MET A 187 -19.94 -6.62 -25.56
C MET A 187 -18.55 -6.01 -25.48
N MET A 188 -17.81 -5.96 -26.60
CA MET A 188 -16.48 -5.34 -26.65
C MET A 188 -16.48 -3.83 -26.44
N ARG A 189 -17.56 -3.13 -26.75
CA ARG A 189 -17.67 -1.66 -26.61
C ARG A 189 -18.57 -1.20 -25.47
N LEU A 190 -19.36 -2.10 -24.90
CA LEU A 190 -20.24 -1.79 -23.81
C LEU A 190 -19.44 -1.71 -22.51
N THR A 191 -19.62 -0.60 -21.79
CA THR A 191 -18.98 -0.35 -20.49
C THR A 191 -20.05 -0.29 -19.40
N PRO A 192 -20.46 -1.43 -18.82
CA PRO A 192 -21.51 -1.45 -17.80
C PRO A 192 -21.18 -0.60 -16.57
N ASP A 193 -19.89 -0.40 -16.30
CA ASP A 193 -19.41 0.39 -15.17
C ASP A 193 -19.39 1.91 -15.43
N ASP A 194 -19.79 2.37 -16.61
CA ASP A 194 -19.84 3.78 -16.96
C ASP A 194 -20.76 4.56 -15.99
N PRO A 195 -20.29 5.69 -15.39
CA PRO A 195 -21.07 6.51 -14.48
C PRO A 195 -22.41 7.02 -15.04
N ARG A 196 -22.56 7.12 -16.37
CA ARG A 196 -23.82 7.51 -17.02
C ARG A 196 -24.99 6.59 -16.68
N HIS A 197 -24.70 5.36 -16.26
CA HIS A 197 -25.73 4.40 -15.86
C HIS A 197 -26.17 4.54 -14.39
N ASP A 198 -25.41 5.27 -13.55
CA ASP A 198 -25.63 5.34 -12.11
C ASP A 198 -27.03 5.84 -11.75
N SER A 199 -27.56 6.83 -12.47
CA SER A 199 -28.90 7.38 -12.20
C SER A 199 -30.03 6.37 -12.34
N ARG A 200 -29.84 5.29 -13.11
CA ARG A 200 -30.82 4.22 -13.29
C ARG A 200 -30.77 3.16 -12.18
N TYR A 201 -29.66 3.08 -11.48
CA TYR A 201 -29.40 2.06 -10.46
C TYR A 201 -28.90 2.71 -9.15
N PRO A 202 -29.72 3.58 -8.52
CA PRO A 202 -29.29 4.39 -7.38
C PRO A 202 -28.86 3.55 -6.16
N ASP A 203 -29.41 2.34 -6.03
CA ASP A 203 -29.10 1.42 -4.90
C ASP A 203 -28.02 0.39 -5.26
N HIS A 204 -27.46 0.43 -6.45
CA HIS A 204 -26.37 -0.46 -6.83
C HIS A 204 -25.10 -0.10 -6.08
N PRO A 205 -24.31 -1.05 -5.54
CA PRO A 205 -23.10 -0.77 -4.73
C PRO A 205 -22.14 0.22 -5.38
N LEU A 206 -21.90 0.07 -6.69
CA LEU A 206 -21.04 0.98 -7.44
C LEU A 206 -21.55 2.42 -7.44
N THR A 207 -22.84 2.61 -7.64
CA THR A 207 -23.49 3.94 -7.58
C THR A 207 -23.39 4.51 -6.18
N VAL A 208 -23.71 3.72 -5.15
CA VAL A 208 -23.64 4.13 -3.75
C VAL A 208 -22.25 4.57 -3.37
N VAL A 209 -21.21 3.81 -3.76
CA VAL A 209 -19.81 4.16 -3.48
C VAL A 209 -19.42 5.45 -4.18
N ARG A 210 -19.73 5.61 -5.46
CA ARG A 210 -19.43 6.85 -6.20
C ARG A 210 -20.13 8.07 -5.61
N ASP A 211 -21.39 7.95 -5.25
CA ASP A 211 -22.15 9.03 -4.63
C ASP A 211 -21.56 9.45 -3.29
N LEU A 212 -21.15 8.48 -2.48
CA LEU A 212 -20.53 8.79 -1.19
C LEU A 212 -19.16 9.42 -1.36
N LEU A 213 -18.35 8.97 -2.32
CA LEU A 213 -17.06 9.61 -2.63
C LEU A 213 -17.27 11.05 -3.16
N ARG A 214 -18.24 11.26 -4.06
CA ARG A 214 -18.61 12.61 -4.52
C ARG A 214 -19.10 13.50 -3.36
N MET A 215 -19.89 12.96 -2.46
CA MET A 215 -20.35 13.67 -1.27
C MET A 215 -19.16 14.05 -0.38
N LEU A 216 -18.22 13.15 -0.13
CA LEU A 216 -17.01 13.45 0.64
C LEU A 216 -16.15 14.54 -0.03
N ALA A 217 -16.08 14.53 -1.35
CA ALA A 217 -15.33 15.51 -2.13
C ALA A 217 -16.07 16.84 -2.32
N ALA A 218 -17.34 16.93 -1.91
CA ALA A 218 -18.13 18.16 -2.07
C ALA A 218 -17.58 19.29 -1.17
N PRO A 219 -17.64 20.55 -1.66
CA PRO A 219 -17.21 21.70 -0.87
C PRO A 219 -17.85 21.75 0.52
N GLY A 220 -17.07 22.01 1.55
CA GLY A 220 -17.52 22.12 2.93
C GLY A 220 -17.69 20.80 3.68
N VAL A 221 -17.54 19.64 3.03
CA VAL A 221 -17.57 18.33 3.72
C VAL A 221 -16.17 17.97 4.26
N ILE A 222 -15.15 18.07 3.44
CA ILE A 222 -13.76 17.91 3.86
C ILE A 222 -13.03 19.22 3.59
N GLU A 223 -12.54 19.86 4.64
CA GLU A 223 -11.73 21.08 4.58
C GLU A 223 -10.31 20.76 5.05
N VAL A 224 -9.34 20.89 4.16
CA VAL A 224 -7.93 20.62 4.45
C VAL A 224 -7.21 21.92 4.80
N SER A 225 -6.68 22.00 6.02
CA SER A 225 -5.90 23.17 6.50
C SER A 225 -4.38 22.94 6.45
N GLN A 226 -3.92 21.70 6.46
CA GLN A 226 -2.51 21.34 6.47
C GLN A 226 -2.20 20.26 5.42
N PRO A 227 -2.18 20.58 4.13
CA PRO A 227 -1.84 19.60 3.08
C PRO A 227 -0.39 19.11 3.25
N ALA A 228 -0.12 17.90 2.79
CA ALA A 228 1.23 17.36 2.77
C ALA A 228 2.16 18.27 1.94
N PRO A 229 3.39 18.49 2.40
CA PRO A 229 4.39 19.13 1.57
C PRO A 229 4.66 18.26 0.34
N VAL A 230 4.87 18.89 -0.81
CA VAL A 230 5.31 18.17 -2.00
C VAL A 230 6.69 17.58 -1.70
N PRO A 231 6.90 16.26 -1.87
CA PRO A 231 8.20 15.66 -1.62
C PRO A 231 9.27 16.28 -2.51
N PRO A 232 10.49 16.52 -2.00
CA PRO A 232 11.57 17.00 -2.85
C PRO A 232 11.86 15.97 -3.95
N ALA A 233 11.97 16.44 -5.18
CA ALA A 233 12.45 15.62 -6.28
C ALA A 233 13.96 15.43 -6.14
N GLY A 234 14.45 14.16 -6.29
CA GLY A 234 15.87 13.89 -6.41
C GLY A 234 16.58 13.47 -5.14
N GLU A 235 17.76 14.03 -4.91
CA GLU A 235 18.64 13.63 -3.81
C GLU A 235 18.13 14.15 -2.46
N VAL A 236 18.07 13.26 -1.48
CA VAL A 236 17.73 13.57 -0.09
C VAL A 236 18.99 13.57 0.76
N VAL A 237 19.17 14.65 1.51
CA VAL A 237 20.26 14.78 2.49
C VAL A 237 19.81 14.20 3.81
N LEU A 238 20.64 13.35 4.39
CA LEU A 238 20.43 12.65 5.66
C LEU A 238 21.50 13.10 6.67
N PRO A 239 21.30 14.24 7.35
CA PRO A 239 22.33 14.82 8.22
C PRO A 239 22.75 13.86 9.35
N GLY A 240 21.81 13.15 9.95
CA GLY A 240 22.08 12.17 11.01
C GLY A 240 22.95 11.00 10.56
N LEU A 241 22.89 10.63 9.27
CA LEU A 241 23.73 9.60 8.66
C LEU A 241 25.00 10.21 8.00
N GLY A 242 25.20 11.52 8.04
CA GLY A 242 26.29 12.19 7.34
C GLY A 242 26.34 11.90 5.84
N SER A 243 25.19 11.68 5.21
CA SER A 243 25.09 11.10 3.88
C SER A 243 24.00 11.76 3.05
N ALA A 244 24.07 11.54 1.74
CA ALA A 244 23.00 11.84 0.80
C ALA A 244 22.66 10.61 -0.03
N VAL A 245 21.40 10.51 -0.45
CA VAL A 245 20.87 9.37 -1.19
C VAL A 245 19.80 9.83 -2.18
N THR A 246 19.76 9.20 -3.35
CA THR A 246 18.63 9.35 -4.27
C THR A 246 17.59 8.28 -3.94
N LEU A 247 16.39 8.72 -3.65
CA LEU A 247 15.29 7.80 -3.39
C LEU A 247 14.67 7.30 -4.71
N PRO A 248 14.21 6.05 -4.74
CA PRO A 248 13.34 5.58 -5.80
C PRO A 248 12.07 6.45 -5.89
N PRO A 249 11.38 6.45 -7.03
CA PRO A 249 10.17 7.24 -7.21
C PRO A 249 9.13 6.98 -6.11
N ARG A 250 8.45 8.06 -5.67
CA ARG A 250 7.34 8.04 -4.72
C ARG A 250 7.68 7.71 -3.25
N TYR A 251 8.96 7.49 -2.91
CA TYR A 251 9.32 7.42 -1.50
C TYR A 251 9.35 8.80 -0.85
N VAL A 252 8.73 8.89 0.31
CA VAL A 252 8.66 10.10 1.12
C VAL A 252 9.20 9.80 2.50
N GLN A 253 9.98 10.72 3.06
CA GLN A 253 10.55 10.56 4.40
C GLN A 253 9.43 10.57 5.44
N THR A 254 9.42 9.56 6.31
CA THR A 254 8.55 9.51 7.48
C THR A 254 9.15 10.31 8.63
N ALA A 255 8.31 10.85 9.50
CA ALA A 255 8.70 11.84 10.52
C ALA A 255 9.70 11.35 11.61
N ASN A 256 10.05 10.09 11.65
CA ASN A 256 10.89 9.49 12.70
C ASN A 256 12.28 9.16 12.14
N SER A 257 13.18 10.14 12.09
CA SER A 257 14.59 9.91 11.80
C SER A 257 15.42 10.02 13.08
N GLU A 258 15.98 8.91 13.54
CA GLU A 258 17.04 8.90 14.55
C GLU A 258 18.40 9.23 13.89
N PRO A 259 19.44 9.64 14.67
CA PRO A 259 20.73 10.01 14.09
C PRO A 259 21.40 8.96 13.20
N THR A 260 21.12 7.67 13.43
CA THR A 260 21.71 6.55 12.68
C THR A 260 20.71 5.81 11.79
N PHE A 261 19.49 6.32 11.68
CA PHE A 261 18.38 5.66 11.02
C PHE A 261 17.53 6.67 10.23
N ALA A 262 17.21 6.35 9.01
CA ALA A 262 16.24 7.10 8.22
C ALA A 262 15.21 6.13 7.63
N GLN A 263 13.95 6.51 7.68
CA GLN A 263 12.86 5.72 7.14
C GLN A 263 12.04 6.53 6.14
N PHE A 264 11.68 5.87 5.07
CA PHE A 264 10.84 6.40 4.00
C PHE A 264 9.69 5.43 3.75
N SER A 265 8.58 5.97 3.35
CA SER A 265 7.43 5.16 2.96
C SER A 265 6.99 5.49 1.55
N ARG A 266 6.51 4.48 0.86
CA ARG A 266 5.75 4.62 -0.38
C ARG A 266 4.43 3.90 -0.18
N VAL A 267 3.33 4.61 -0.32
CA VAL A 267 2.01 4.00 -0.30
C VAL A 267 1.77 3.41 -1.67
N ALA A 268 1.66 2.09 -1.74
CA ALA A 268 1.19 1.43 -2.95
C ALA A 268 -0.33 1.59 -3.05
N PHE A 269 -1.03 1.24 -2.00
CA PHE A 269 -2.47 1.41 -1.84
C PHE A 269 -2.85 1.04 -0.41
N ALA A 270 -3.54 1.93 0.29
CA ALA A 270 -4.08 1.63 1.61
C ALA A 270 -5.50 1.10 1.45
N GLY A 271 -5.68 -0.19 1.45
CA GLY A 271 -7.01 -0.70 1.26
C GLY A 271 -7.21 -2.12 1.75
N GLY A 272 -7.91 -2.33 2.81
CA GLY A 272 -8.38 -3.66 3.09
C GLY A 272 -8.56 -3.97 4.54
N VAL A 273 -7.57 -4.31 5.26
CA VAL A 273 -7.68 -4.74 6.67
C VAL A 273 -6.82 -3.80 7.51
N PRO A 274 -7.28 -3.34 8.67
CA PRO A 274 -6.44 -2.60 9.60
C PRO A 274 -5.12 -3.35 9.81
N GLY A 275 -3.98 -2.72 9.48
CA GLY A 275 -2.65 -3.33 9.56
C GLY A 275 -2.17 -4.08 8.31
N SER A 276 -2.97 -4.17 7.23
CA SER A 276 -2.56 -4.69 5.91
C SER A 276 -2.33 -3.56 4.92
N ASP A 277 -1.55 -2.61 5.31
CA ASP A 277 -1.31 -1.41 4.54
C ASP A 277 -0.50 -1.74 3.30
N GLY A 278 -0.97 -1.39 2.12
CA GLY A 278 -0.22 -1.46 0.86
C GLY A 278 1.00 -0.55 0.88
N VAL A 279 1.84 -0.71 1.91
CA VAL A 279 2.95 0.15 2.26
C VAL A 279 4.25 -0.52 1.94
N GLN A 280 5.12 0.22 1.30
CA GLN A 280 6.52 -0.11 1.19
C GLN A 280 7.31 0.78 2.14
N LEU A 281 8.05 0.16 3.06
CA LEU A 281 8.93 0.84 4.00
C LEU A 281 10.39 0.60 3.60
N LEU A 282 11.07 1.68 3.28
CA LEU A 282 12.50 1.69 3.01
C LEU A 282 13.22 2.23 4.24
N SER A 283 14.02 1.39 4.88
CA SER A 283 14.82 1.75 6.06
C SER A 283 16.30 1.77 5.71
N LEU A 284 16.97 2.86 6.07
CA LEU A 284 18.40 3.07 5.86
C LEU A 284 19.09 3.18 7.22
N LEU A 285 20.11 2.33 7.44
CA LEU A 285 20.89 2.34 8.67
C LEU A 285 22.39 2.32 8.33
N MET A 286 23.19 2.91 9.20
CA MET A 286 24.65 2.76 9.21
C MET A 286 25.06 2.09 10.52
N VAL A 287 25.76 0.97 10.41
CA VAL A 287 26.25 0.19 11.54
C VAL A 287 27.78 0.19 11.54
N ALA A 288 28.40 0.57 12.64
CA ALA A 288 29.83 0.44 12.79
C ALA A 288 30.22 -1.05 12.88
N GLU A 289 31.17 -1.48 12.08
CA GLU A 289 31.65 -2.86 12.03
C GLU A 289 33.16 -2.90 12.15
N LYS A 290 33.67 -3.01 13.36
CA LYS A 290 35.11 -3.08 13.64
C LYS A 290 35.56 -4.54 13.79
N GLY A 291 36.71 -4.87 13.20
CA GLY A 291 37.35 -6.18 13.38
C GLY A 291 36.67 -7.33 12.61
N SER A 292 35.93 -7.02 11.57
CA SER A 292 35.35 -8.06 10.70
C SER A 292 36.43 -8.82 9.92
N PRO A 293 36.23 -10.13 9.66
CA PRO A 293 37.12 -10.92 8.81
C PRO A 293 37.17 -10.33 7.40
N GLU A 294 38.24 -10.66 6.64
CA GLU A 294 38.39 -10.23 5.26
C GLU A 294 38.06 -11.37 4.28
N GLY A 295 37.87 -11.01 3.01
CA GLY A 295 37.70 -11.96 1.92
C GLY A 295 36.46 -12.84 2.00
N PRO A 296 36.55 -14.14 1.69
CA PRO A 296 35.39 -15.04 1.63
C PRO A 296 34.64 -15.20 2.94
N GLU A 297 35.33 -15.12 4.06
CA GLU A 297 34.67 -15.19 5.40
C GLU A 297 33.80 -13.97 5.67
N ARG A 298 34.23 -12.79 5.21
CA ARG A 298 33.41 -11.57 5.26
C ARG A 298 32.13 -11.70 4.44
N GLN A 299 32.21 -12.29 3.24
CA GLN A 299 31.04 -12.56 2.41
C GLN A 299 30.04 -13.49 3.10
N LYS A 300 30.50 -14.58 3.69
CA LYS A 300 29.65 -15.51 4.44
C LYS A 300 28.98 -14.82 5.64
N MET A 301 29.74 -14.01 6.37
CA MET A 301 29.23 -13.26 7.52
C MET A 301 28.11 -12.28 7.09
N PHE A 302 28.33 -11.52 6.01
CA PHE A 302 27.32 -10.58 5.50
C PHE A 302 26.07 -11.31 4.99
N ALA A 303 26.23 -12.43 4.28
CA ALA A 303 25.10 -13.25 3.83
C ALA A 303 24.30 -13.80 5.02
N ALA A 304 24.98 -14.27 6.08
CA ALA A 304 24.32 -14.73 7.30
C ALA A 304 23.56 -13.61 8.02
N LYS A 305 24.18 -12.43 8.17
CA LYS A 305 23.53 -11.25 8.75
C LYS A 305 22.32 -10.77 7.93
N ALA A 306 22.43 -10.73 6.59
CA ALA A 306 21.29 -10.37 5.74
C ALA A 306 20.14 -11.35 5.92
N ARG A 307 20.42 -12.66 5.97
CA ARG A 307 19.42 -13.69 6.23
C ARG A 307 18.76 -13.53 7.60
N GLU A 308 19.53 -13.27 8.64
CA GLU A 308 19.03 -13.06 10.01
C GLU A 308 18.08 -11.87 10.06
N LEU A 309 18.45 -10.75 9.43
CA LEU A 309 17.60 -9.57 9.35
C LEU A 309 16.30 -9.87 8.58
N ALA A 310 16.37 -10.54 7.44
CA ALA A 310 15.18 -10.94 6.69
C ALA A 310 14.29 -11.89 7.50
N GLN A 311 14.89 -12.84 8.22
CA GLN A 311 14.19 -13.75 9.14
C GLN A 311 13.48 -13.00 10.29
N SER A 312 14.13 -11.96 10.82
CA SER A 312 13.55 -11.16 11.92
C SER A 312 12.30 -10.43 11.48
N THR A 313 12.22 -9.99 10.22
CA THR A 313 11.01 -9.34 9.66
C THR A 313 9.84 -10.30 9.48
N ALA A 314 10.12 -11.59 9.27
CA ALA A 314 9.13 -12.66 9.11
C ALA A 314 8.77 -13.37 10.41
N ARG A 315 9.12 -12.81 11.58
CA ARG A 315 8.89 -13.47 12.87
C ARG A 315 7.39 -13.64 13.15
N GLY A 316 6.98 -14.88 13.44
CA GLY A 316 5.57 -15.24 13.66
C GLY A 316 4.75 -15.46 12.39
N ALA A 317 5.37 -15.37 11.21
CA ALA A 317 4.75 -15.66 9.94
C ALA A 317 4.85 -17.15 9.59
N THR A 318 4.01 -17.58 8.63
CA THR A 318 4.02 -18.94 8.07
C THR A 318 4.48 -18.92 6.62
N GLY A 319 4.88 -20.08 6.08
CA GLY A 319 5.30 -20.20 4.69
C GLY A 319 6.50 -19.33 4.34
N VAL A 320 7.43 -19.14 5.28
CA VAL A 320 8.60 -18.29 5.11
C VAL A 320 9.57 -18.95 4.13
N HIS A 321 9.83 -18.26 3.02
CA HIS A 321 10.86 -18.61 2.05
C HIS A 321 11.93 -17.53 2.03
N ILE A 322 13.23 -17.90 2.15
CA ILE A 322 14.32 -16.93 2.17
C ILE A 322 15.42 -17.37 1.19
N GLU A 323 15.69 -16.51 0.22
CA GLU A 323 16.82 -16.62 -0.68
C GLU A 323 17.94 -15.65 -0.27
N THR A 324 19.20 -16.05 -0.41
CA THR A 324 20.36 -15.20 -0.12
C THR A 324 21.39 -15.31 -1.25
N TRP A 325 22.00 -14.17 -1.57
CA TRP A 325 23.10 -14.11 -2.55
C TRP A 325 24.07 -12.98 -2.22
N THR A 326 25.23 -13.01 -2.84
CA THR A 326 26.24 -11.95 -2.71
C THR A 326 26.65 -11.44 -4.09
N SER A 327 27.02 -10.17 -4.15
CA SER A 327 27.59 -9.55 -5.34
C SER A 327 28.77 -8.64 -4.96
N ALA A 328 29.60 -8.30 -5.93
CA ALA A 328 30.63 -7.29 -5.74
C ALA A 328 30.02 -5.89 -5.80
N SER A 329 30.38 -5.04 -4.84
CA SER A 329 30.04 -3.61 -4.90
C SER A 329 30.93 -2.91 -5.95
N LYS A 330 30.42 -1.83 -6.56
CA LYS A 330 31.21 -0.97 -7.48
C LYS A 330 32.49 -0.39 -6.84
N GLY A 331 32.57 -0.35 -5.51
CA GLY A 331 33.75 0.08 -4.75
C GLY A 331 34.71 -1.03 -4.35
N GLY A 332 34.55 -2.27 -4.86
CA GLY A 332 35.39 -3.42 -4.53
C GLY A 332 35.02 -4.14 -3.23
N GLY A 333 34.01 -3.65 -2.49
CA GLY A 333 33.46 -4.28 -1.28
C GLY A 333 32.43 -5.37 -1.59
N VAL A 334 31.94 -6.01 -0.55
CA VAL A 334 30.91 -7.04 -0.61
C VAL A 334 29.52 -6.43 -0.48
N GLN A 335 28.61 -6.87 -1.33
CA GLN A 335 27.15 -6.70 -1.10
C GLN A 335 26.52 -8.06 -0.84
N ALA A 336 25.72 -8.15 0.21
CA ALA A 336 24.94 -9.33 0.53
C ALA A 336 23.46 -8.99 0.57
N PHE A 337 22.67 -9.87 -0.01
CA PHE A 337 21.23 -9.71 -0.13
C PHE A 337 20.51 -10.89 0.51
N ALA A 338 19.34 -10.61 1.08
CA ALA A 338 18.38 -11.64 1.48
C ALA A 338 16.97 -11.18 1.11
N HIS A 339 16.25 -11.99 0.35
CA HIS A 339 14.85 -11.78 0.00
C HIS A 339 14.01 -12.80 0.77
N ALA A 340 13.04 -12.34 1.52
CA ALA A 340 12.10 -13.17 2.25
C ALA A 340 10.68 -12.93 1.74
N GLU A 341 9.96 -14.01 1.46
CA GLU A 341 8.52 -14.03 1.23
C GLU A 341 7.84 -14.80 2.35
N PHE A 342 6.73 -14.29 2.86
CA PHE A 342 6.04 -14.91 4.00
C PHE A 342 4.58 -14.51 4.08
N GLN A 343 3.78 -15.37 4.71
CA GLN A 343 2.38 -15.10 5.04
C GLN A 343 2.30 -14.64 6.50
N PRO A 344 1.87 -13.39 6.77
CA PRO A 344 1.60 -12.97 8.14
C PRO A 344 0.61 -13.88 8.85
N GLY A 345 0.76 -14.04 10.18
CA GLY A 345 -0.11 -14.93 10.96
C GLY A 345 -1.56 -14.44 11.10
N ALA A 346 -1.85 -13.19 10.76
CA ALA A 346 -3.20 -12.65 10.80
C ALA A 346 -4.02 -13.11 9.58
N GLN A 347 -5.25 -13.55 9.80
CA GLN A 347 -6.16 -13.94 8.72
C GLN A 347 -6.50 -12.70 7.85
N GLY A 348 -6.55 -12.88 6.55
CA GLY A 348 -6.93 -11.85 5.60
C GLY A 348 -5.82 -10.86 5.23
N VAL A 349 -4.60 -11.04 5.73
CA VAL A 349 -3.45 -10.22 5.34
C VAL A 349 -2.77 -10.83 4.11
N PRO A 350 -2.48 -10.05 3.05
CA PRO A 350 -1.77 -10.52 1.88
C PRO A 350 -0.38 -11.07 2.21
N ARG A 351 0.14 -11.90 1.32
CA ARG A 351 1.54 -12.34 1.35
C ARG A 351 2.45 -11.12 1.27
N GLN A 352 3.51 -11.12 2.06
CA GLN A 352 4.44 -10.00 2.17
C GLN A 352 5.82 -10.39 1.67
N SER A 353 6.62 -9.40 1.29
CA SER A 353 8.01 -9.60 0.97
C SER A 353 8.92 -8.58 1.66
N THR A 354 10.18 -8.98 1.87
CA THR A 354 11.23 -8.12 2.42
C THR A 354 12.52 -8.37 1.66
N LEU A 355 13.18 -7.29 1.25
CA LEU A 355 14.53 -7.36 0.70
C LEU A 355 15.49 -6.61 1.63
N VAL A 356 16.55 -7.30 2.05
CA VAL A 356 17.65 -6.75 2.85
C VAL A 356 18.88 -6.69 1.99
N CYS A 357 19.58 -5.55 2.00
CA CYS A 357 20.89 -5.40 1.39
C CYS A 357 21.88 -4.85 2.42
N LEU A 358 22.99 -5.55 2.60
CA LEU A 358 24.15 -5.09 3.37
C LEU A 358 25.26 -4.72 2.40
N THR A 359 25.77 -3.49 2.48
CA THR A 359 26.88 -3.03 1.65
C THR A 359 28.08 -2.69 2.53
N ASP A 360 29.18 -3.32 2.26
CA ASP A 360 30.47 -3.03 2.89
C ASP A 360 30.99 -1.66 2.46
N ALA A 361 31.24 -0.81 3.43
CA ALA A 361 31.84 0.51 3.25
C ALA A 361 33.05 0.72 4.18
N GLY A 362 33.86 -0.32 4.39
CA GLY A 362 35.04 -0.31 5.26
C GLY A 362 34.66 -0.53 6.74
N ASP A 363 34.87 0.49 7.57
CA ASP A 363 34.53 0.42 9.01
C ASP A 363 33.03 0.54 9.29
N VAL A 364 32.22 0.69 8.25
CA VAL A 364 30.79 0.89 8.34
C VAL A 364 30.06 -0.03 7.36
N VAL A 365 28.97 -0.62 7.81
CA VAL A 365 28.03 -1.36 6.96
C VAL A 365 26.82 -0.48 6.71
N LYS A 366 26.52 -0.24 5.44
CA LYS A 366 25.26 0.35 5.01
C LYS A 366 24.22 -0.73 4.91
N VAL A 367 23.13 -0.56 5.63
CA VAL A 367 22.01 -1.51 5.65
C VAL A 367 20.80 -0.86 5.01
N VAL A 368 20.25 -1.51 3.99
CA VAL A 368 18.99 -1.15 3.35
C VAL A 368 18.00 -2.27 3.61
N VAL A 369 16.87 -1.94 4.20
CA VAL A 369 15.77 -2.88 4.40
C VAL A 369 14.54 -2.33 3.71
N LEU A 370 14.05 -3.05 2.72
CA LEU A 370 12.82 -2.75 2.01
C LEU A 370 11.76 -3.78 2.38
N ARG A 371 10.73 -3.35 3.08
CA ARG A 371 9.59 -4.17 3.50
C ARG A 371 8.35 -3.75 2.72
N THR A 372 7.55 -4.70 2.34
CA THR A 372 6.29 -4.44 1.65
C THR A 372 5.18 -5.29 2.24
N SER A 373 4.01 -4.69 2.37
CA SER A 373 2.78 -5.37 2.78
C SER A 373 2.09 -6.15 1.63
N ALA A 374 2.71 -6.17 0.45
CA ALA A 374 2.28 -6.94 -0.71
C ALA A 374 3.41 -7.86 -1.19
N CYS A 375 3.08 -8.93 -1.90
CA CYS A 375 4.09 -9.77 -2.54
C CYS A 375 4.55 -9.09 -3.84
N ILE A 376 5.64 -8.34 -3.75
CA ILE A 376 6.23 -7.63 -4.90
C ILE A 376 7.35 -8.49 -5.48
N PRO A 377 7.45 -8.59 -6.82
CA PRO A 377 8.53 -9.32 -7.47
C PRO A 377 9.91 -8.85 -7.01
N ARG A 378 10.81 -9.81 -6.77
CA ARG A 378 12.17 -9.55 -6.28
C ARG A 378 12.90 -8.52 -7.13
N GLU A 379 12.71 -8.56 -8.43
CA GLU A 379 13.36 -7.68 -9.42
C GLU A 379 12.99 -6.20 -9.21
N GLU A 380 11.72 -5.93 -8.85
CA GLU A 380 11.26 -4.56 -8.55
C GLU A 380 11.86 -4.05 -7.23
N LEU A 381 11.87 -4.89 -6.19
CA LEU A 381 12.50 -4.55 -4.91
C LEU A 381 14.00 -4.32 -5.08
N LEU A 382 14.65 -5.14 -5.91
CA LEU A 382 16.07 -5.04 -6.19
C LEU A 382 16.40 -3.73 -6.90
N ALA A 383 15.59 -3.30 -7.87
CA ALA A 383 15.77 -2.04 -8.57
C ALA A 383 15.72 -0.83 -7.62
N ASP A 384 14.79 -0.84 -6.66
CA ASP A 384 14.68 0.19 -5.63
C ASP A 384 15.91 0.21 -4.71
N VAL A 385 16.33 -0.96 -4.22
CA VAL A 385 17.50 -1.10 -3.35
C VAL A 385 18.79 -0.70 -4.08
N GLU A 386 18.93 -1.07 -5.35
CA GLU A 386 20.09 -0.69 -6.16
C GLU A 386 20.15 0.82 -6.40
N THR A 387 19.01 1.49 -6.63
CA THR A 387 18.94 2.95 -6.78
C THR A 387 19.51 3.63 -5.54
N VAL A 388 19.07 3.19 -4.36
CA VAL A 388 19.55 3.69 -3.07
C VAL A 388 21.03 3.40 -2.87
N THR A 389 21.45 2.16 -3.00
CA THR A 389 22.84 1.76 -2.71
C THR A 389 23.85 2.40 -3.63
N ARG A 390 23.51 2.58 -4.93
CA ARG A 390 24.39 3.24 -5.91
C ARG A 390 24.54 4.73 -5.67
N SER A 391 23.49 5.40 -5.16
CA SER A 391 23.48 6.84 -4.94
C SER A 391 23.94 7.24 -3.53
N TRP A 392 24.00 6.31 -2.59
CA TRP A 392 24.32 6.59 -1.19
C TRP A 392 25.79 7.00 -1.02
N ARG A 393 26.01 8.28 -0.80
CA ARG A 393 27.35 8.87 -0.69
C ARG A 393 27.48 9.71 0.59
N PRO A 394 28.71 9.85 1.15
CA PRO A 394 28.96 10.76 2.25
C PRO A 394 28.76 12.22 1.82
N LEU A 395 28.34 13.07 2.75
CA LEU A 395 28.28 14.51 2.51
C LEU A 395 29.69 15.08 2.42
N LYS A 396 29.99 15.80 1.33
CA LYS A 396 31.26 16.52 1.20
C LYS A 396 31.28 17.71 2.16
N GLY A 397 32.34 17.79 2.99
CA GLY A 397 32.64 18.98 3.76
C GLY A 397 31.93 19.15 5.11
N THR A 398 31.02 18.26 5.46
CA THR A 398 30.57 18.18 6.85
C THR A 398 31.60 17.34 7.60
N GLY A 399 32.48 18.00 8.33
CA GLY A 399 33.39 17.34 9.29
C GLY A 399 32.62 16.75 10.49
N VAL A 400 31.46 16.16 10.22
CA VAL A 400 30.72 15.38 11.22
C VAL A 400 31.54 14.11 11.38
N PRO A 401 32.20 13.91 12.52
CA PRO A 401 32.87 12.65 12.80
C PRO A 401 31.82 11.53 12.64
N PRO A 402 32.23 10.34 12.15
CA PRO A 402 31.33 9.19 12.13
C PRO A 402 30.71 9.08 13.52
N PRO A 403 29.37 8.76 13.59
CA PRO A 403 28.69 8.71 14.87
C PRO A 403 29.54 7.91 15.85
N ALA A 404 29.79 8.49 17.01
CA ALA A 404 30.59 7.84 18.05
C ALA A 404 30.01 6.44 18.24
N PRO A 405 30.86 5.40 18.31
CA PRO A 405 30.37 4.04 18.48
C PRO A 405 29.42 4.06 19.66
N VAL A 406 28.17 3.68 19.43
CA VAL A 406 27.17 3.56 20.49
C VAL A 406 27.76 2.57 21.47
N THR A 407 28.33 3.07 22.56
CA THR A 407 28.79 2.22 23.64
C THR A 407 27.55 1.47 24.12
N PRO A 408 27.52 0.13 24.04
CA PRO A 408 26.34 -0.60 24.47
C PRO A 408 26.10 -0.18 25.94
N PRO A 409 24.87 0.19 26.30
CA PRO A 409 24.55 0.53 27.67
C PRO A 409 25.01 -0.62 28.55
N PRO A 410 25.56 -0.35 29.76
CA PRO A 410 26.06 -1.37 30.65
C PRO A 410 24.95 -2.40 30.82
N ALA A 411 25.28 -3.69 30.71
CA ALA A 411 24.41 -4.84 30.59
C ALA A 411 23.27 -4.77 31.63
N GLN A 412 22.23 -4.05 31.30
CA GLN A 412 20.95 -4.15 31.97
C GLN A 412 20.29 -5.43 31.49
N LYS A 413 19.99 -6.30 32.46
CA LYS A 413 19.30 -7.57 32.30
C LYS A 413 18.26 -7.50 31.18
N LYS A 414 18.50 -8.28 30.13
CA LYS A 414 17.61 -8.66 29.02
C LYS A 414 16.23 -7.98 29.02
N LYS A 415 16.16 -6.70 28.71
CA LYS A 415 14.98 -6.10 28.09
C LYS A 415 15.09 -6.38 26.60
N LYS A 416 14.23 -7.25 26.10
CA LYS A 416 14.09 -7.56 24.68
C LYS A 416 13.95 -6.27 23.93
N TRP A 417 14.90 -5.97 23.06
CA TRP A 417 14.83 -4.87 22.12
C TRP A 417 13.75 -5.21 21.09
N TRP A 418 12.66 -4.50 21.17
CA TRP A 418 11.63 -4.51 20.15
C TRP A 418 12.00 -3.39 19.16
N TRP A 419 12.84 -3.74 18.22
CA TRP A 419 12.98 -2.96 17.01
C TRP A 419 12.11 -3.64 15.94
N PHE A 420 10.87 -3.17 15.79
CA PHE A 420 10.01 -3.23 14.59
C PHE A 420 8.55 -3.19 15.01
#